data_3c90a9b6b17c86a6b6c845c4cc9cbaa7
#
_entry.id   3c90a9b6b17c86a6b6c845c4cc9cbaa7
#
_cell.length_a   1.000
_cell.length_b   1.000
_cell.length_c   1.000
_cell.angle_alpha   90.00
_cell.angle_beta   90.00
_cell.angle_gamma   90.00
#
_symmetry.space_group_name_H-M   'P 1'
#
loop_
_entity.id
_entity.type
_entity.pdbx_description
1 polymer ?
#
loop_
_entity_poly.entity_id
_entity_poly.type
_entity_poly.pdbx_seq_one_letter_code
_entity_poly.pdbx_strand_id
1 'polypeptide(L)'
;MKKSIVLFLCLICAASAFAGGSKEQASSDAPVLVVYASDSFLSEWGAAPVVFPIFEEKYGIKIEQRQGGSAGEIVNLAIMEKGKPGADIIIGVDNNLLSTVLKNDLFIPYKPAGIEKVNPDLLFDKSCHVIPYDYSFFSLVYDSNMIKNPPKSLDELLDPKYKKSLIVMDPRTSSPGLGFLMWTVKVKGDGYKDYWKKLMPNILTVSESWSSGYGLFTSGEAPMVISYTTSPAYHVEYEKDDHIKTVLFNEGNYMQTEGVGILKNAPHMDAAKKFMDFVLTKDFQKALPLTNWMYPVIDTPLPASYISAPISEKPLLLDADDIDKNLDSWLSGWLESTLDK
;
A
#
# COMPACT_ATOMS: atom_id res chain seq x y z
N MET A 1 -41.07 62.07 19.93
CA MET A 1 -41.80 62.52 21.16
C MET A 1 -41.67 61.41 22.19
N LYS A 2 -41.11 61.84 23.39
CA LYS A 2 -41.32 61.29 24.75
C LYS A 2 -40.98 59.82 24.98
N LYS A 3 -40.31 59.39 26.04
CA LYS A 3 -39.53 59.97 27.14
C LYS A 3 -38.87 58.76 27.85
N SER A 4 -37.70 59.03 28.34
CA SER A 4 -36.90 58.28 29.31
C SER A 4 -37.70 57.85 30.57
N ILE A 5 -37.26 56.73 31.20
CA ILE A 5 -37.13 56.67 32.66
C ILE A 5 -36.03 55.65 32.98
N VAL A 6 -35.06 56.20 33.77
CA VAL A 6 -33.96 55.51 34.48
C VAL A 6 -34.52 55.05 35.82
N LEU A 7 -34.19 53.88 36.30
CA LEU A 7 -34.24 53.57 37.71
C LEU A 7 -33.05 52.72 38.15
N PHE A 8 -32.29 53.28 39.07
CA PHE A 8 -31.16 52.73 39.81
C PHE A 8 -31.71 52.02 41.05
N LEU A 9 -31.22 50.88 41.44
CA LEU A 9 -31.09 50.51 42.87
C LEU A 9 -30.10 49.31 43.06
N CYS A 10 -29.00 49.64 43.66
CA CYS A 10 -28.25 49.15 44.83
C CYS A 10 -28.17 47.65 45.13
N LEU A 11 -26.91 47.22 45.09
CA LEU A 11 -26.10 46.32 45.96
C LEU A 11 -26.84 45.63 47.15
N ILE A 12 -26.60 44.26 47.15
CA ILE A 12 -26.28 43.56 48.42
C ILE A 12 -25.22 42.51 48.08
N CYS A 13 -24.02 42.62 48.67
CA CYS A 13 -22.97 41.63 48.74
C CYS A 13 -23.37 40.47 49.66
N ALA A 14 -23.34 39.25 49.16
CA ALA A 14 -23.27 38.08 50.03
C ALA A 14 -22.07 37.22 49.52
N ALA A 15 -20.98 37.30 50.25
CA ALA A 15 -19.82 36.42 50.08
C ALA A 15 -20.18 35.04 50.60
N SER A 16 -20.34 34.08 49.67
CA SER A 16 -20.39 32.67 49.98
C SER A 16 -19.10 32.05 49.46
N ALA A 17 -18.17 31.77 50.38
CA ALA A 17 -17.01 30.94 50.09
C ALA A 17 -17.45 29.51 49.73
N PHE A 18 -17.48 29.21 48.47
CA PHE A 18 -17.49 27.83 48.02
C PHE A 18 -16.05 27.40 47.69
N ALA A 19 -15.53 26.53 48.56
CA ALA A 19 -14.38 25.69 48.23
C ALA A 19 -14.76 24.82 47.05
N GLY A 20 -14.55 25.30 45.83
CA GLY A 20 -14.66 24.53 44.61
C GLY A 20 -13.35 23.76 44.39
N GLY A 21 -13.36 22.47 44.76
CA GLY A 21 -12.35 21.57 44.24
C GLY A 21 -12.41 21.62 42.72
N SER A 22 -11.32 22.03 42.11
CA SER A 22 -11.11 21.85 40.67
C SER A 22 -11.22 20.38 40.35
N LYS A 23 -12.40 19.94 39.90
CA LYS A 23 -12.45 18.72 39.07
C LYS A 23 -11.63 19.05 37.85
N GLU A 24 -10.43 18.46 37.74
CA GLU A 24 -9.78 18.26 36.46
C GLU A 24 -10.83 17.65 35.56
N GLN A 25 -11.28 18.42 34.61
CA GLN A 25 -12.09 17.95 33.52
C GLN A 25 -11.13 17.07 32.70
N ALA A 26 -11.16 15.76 32.95
CA ALA A 26 -10.51 14.80 32.11
C ALA A 26 -11.03 15.08 30.71
N SER A 27 -10.16 15.55 29.83
CA SER A 27 -10.47 15.68 28.41
C SER A 27 -10.85 14.28 27.93
N SER A 28 -12.10 14.13 27.54
CA SER A 28 -12.64 12.86 27.00
C SER A 28 -12.23 12.64 25.55
N ASP A 29 -11.02 13.02 25.17
CA ASP A 29 -10.52 12.70 23.86
C ASP A 29 -10.01 11.26 23.89
N ALA A 30 -10.77 10.38 23.23
CA ALA A 30 -10.30 9.01 22.99
C ALA A 30 -8.89 9.06 22.40
N PRO A 31 -7.99 8.15 22.81
CA PRO A 31 -6.66 8.10 22.23
C PRO A 31 -6.77 7.94 20.71
N VAL A 32 -5.89 8.61 19.98
CA VAL A 32 -5.89 8.66 18.53
C VAL A 32 -4.67 7.93 17.98
N LEU A 33 -4.81 7.31 16.81
CA LEU A 33 -3.75 6.81 15.96
C LEU A 33 -3.85 7.50 14.60
N VAL A 34 -2.81 8.20 14.19
CA VAL A 34 -2.74 8.84 12.87
C VAL A 34 -2.04 7.93 11.88
N VAL A 35 -2.70 7.61 10.76
CA VAL A 35 -2.23 6.63 9.79
C VAL A 35 -2.02 7.27 8.43
N TYR A 36 -0.83 7.09 7.86
CA TYR A 36 -0.59 7.24 6.43
C TYR A 36 -0.77 5.90 5.74
N ALA A 37 -1.59 5.84 4.71
CA ALA A 37 -1.76 4.64 3.88
C ALA A 37 -2.04 5.02 2.42
N SER A 38 -1.83 4.07 1.52
CA SER A 38 -2.08 4.25 0.08
C SER A 38 -3.56 4.51 -0.21
N ASP A 39 -3.81 5.17 -1.33
CA ASP A 39 -5.15 5.44 -1.85
C ASP A 39 -5.98 4.15 -2.00
N SER A 40 -5.37 3.06 -2.47
CA SER A 40 -6.01 1.75 -2.59
C SER A 40 -6.41 1.16 -1.23
N PHE A 41 -5.55 1.26 -0.22
CA PHE A 41 -5.84 0.73 1.12
C PHE A 41 -6.97 1.51 1.80
N LEU A 42 -7.03 2.84 1.59
CA LEU A 42 -8.04 3.75 2.18
C LEU A 42 -9.34 3.85 1.38
N SER A 43 -9.40 3.32 0.16
CA SER A 43 -10.59 3.37 -0.69
C SER A 43 -11.78 2.65 -0.09
N GLU A 44 -12.99 2.91 -0.61
CA GLU A 44 -14.23 2.24 -0.17
C GLU A 44 -14.18 0.71 -0.31
N TRP A 45 -13.40 0.22 -1.26
CA TRP A 45 -13.17 -1.20 -1.54
C TRP A 45 -11.87 -1.74 -0.93
N GLY A 46 -11.06 -0.88 -0.29
CA GLY A 46 -9.81 -1.24 0.36
C GLY A 46 -9.97 -1.89 1.73
N ALA A 47 -8.87 -2.13 2.42
CA ALA A 47 -8.88 -2.80 3.71
C ALA A 47 -9.31 -1.88 4.88
N ALA A 48 -9.00 -0.59 4.80
CA ALA A 48 -9.24 0.36 5.89
C ALA A 48 -10.70 0.39 6.39
N PRO A 49 -11.75 0.45 5.53
CA PRO A 49 -13.14 0.43 5.97
C PRO A 49 -13.55 -0.78 6.79
N VAL A 50 -12.82 -1.89 6.67
CA VAL A 50 -13.09 -3.13 7.41
C VAL A 50 -12.21 -3.23 8.64
N VAL A 51 -10.90 -3.04 8.51
CA VAL A 51 -9.97 -3.33 9.62
C VAL A 51 -9.90 -2.20 10.65
N PHE A 52 -10.10 -0.94 10.26
CA PHE A 52 -10.03 0.17 11.19
C PHE A 52 -11.16 0.17 12.23
N PRO A 53 -12.44 -0.03 11.86
CA PRO A 53 -13.49 -0.17 12.86
C PRO A 53 -13.27 -1.32 13.85
N ILE A 54 -12.72 -2.46 13.41
CA ILE A 54 -12.38 -3.58 14.29
C ILE A 54 -11.31 -3.16 15.31
N PHE A 55 -10.29 -2.43 14.86
CA PHE A 55 -9.26 -1.90 15.75
C PHE A 55 -9.82 -0.90 16.75
N GLU A 56 -10.64 0.06 16.28
CA GLU A 56 -11.27 1.08 17.11
C GLU A 56 -12.14 0.47 18.19
N GLU A 57 -12.99 -0.50 17.83
CA GLU A 57 -13.85 -1.22 18.78
C GLU A 57 -13.04 -2.00 19.82
N LYS A 58 -12.00 -2.70 19.36
CA LYS A 58 -11.20 -3.59 20.21
C LYS A 58 -10.33 -2.84 21.22
N TYR A 59 -9.78 -1.70 20.83
CA TYR A 59 -8.77 -0.99 21.62
C TYR A 59 -9.26 0.36 22.19
N GLY A 60 -10.42 0.86 21.76
CA GLY A 60 -10.93 2.16 22.16
C GLY A 60 -10.07 3.33 21.66
N ILE A 61 -9.35 3.13 20.56
CA ILE A 61 -8.45 4.12 19.93
C ILE A 61 -9.05 4.54 18.60
N LYS A 62 -9.23 5.83 18.38
CA LYS A 62 -9.72 6.35 17.10
C LYS A 62 -8.62 6.39 16.06
N ILE A 63 -8.95 6.06 14.81
CA ILE A 63 -8.01 6.18 13.69
C ILE A 63 -8.31 7.46 12.90
N GLU A 64 -7.30 8.33 12.82
CA GLU A 64 -7.29 9.47 11.91
C GLU A 64 -6.53 9.06 10.63
N GLN A 65 -7.26 8.98 9.53
CA GLN A 65 -6.68 8.63 8.23
C GLN A 65 -6.14 9.88 7.55
N ARG A 66 -4.91 9.82 7.08
CA ARG A 66 -4.31 10.85 6.23
C ARG A 66 -3.84 10.20 4.94
N GLN A 67 -4.51 10.54 3.86
CA GLN A 67 -4.16 10.06 2.54
C GLN A 67 -2.89 10.75 2.05
N GLY A 68 -1.91 9.97 1.61
CA GLY A 68 -0.65 10.46 1.08
C GLY A 68 -0.40 10.14 -0.40
N GLY A 69 -1.40 9.57 -1.09
CA GLY A 69 -1.26 9.09 -2.47
C GLY A 69 -0.80 7.63 -2.55
N SER A 70 0.08 7.31 -3.48
CA SER A 70 0.68 5.98 -3.63
C SER A 70 1.81 5.74 -2.61
N ALA A 71 2.26 4.50 -2.46
CA ALA A 71 3.27 4.12 -1.46
C ALA A 71 4.57 4.96 -1.55
N GLY A 72 5.06 5.20 -2.76
CA GLY A 72 6.27 6.03 -2.98
C GLY A 72 6.07 7.49 -2.54
N GLU A 73 4.89 8.06 -2.81
CA GLU A 73 4.55 9.43 -2.41
C GLU A 73 4.46 9.57 -0.90
N ILE A 74 3.86 8.59 -0.21
CA ILE A 74 3.78 8.56 1.26
C ILE A 74 5.17 8.49 1.90
N VAL A 75 6.06 7.65 1.38
CA VAL A 75 7.44 7.56 1.86
C VAL A 75 8.18 8.88 1.64
N ASN A 76 8.02 9.51 0.49
CA ASN A 76 8.61 10.82 0.21
C ASN A 76 8.07 11.90 1.15
N LEU A 77 6.76 11.91 1.42
CA LEU A 77 6.15 12.81 2.41
C LEU A 77 6.78 12.63 3.79
N ALA A 78 6.91 11.39 4.26
CA ALA A 78 7.52 11.09 5.55
C ALA A 78 9.00 11.50 5.62
N ILE A 79 9.74 11.42 4.50
CA ILE A 79 11.12 11.92 4.41
C ILE A 79 11.16 13.44 4.60
N MET A 80 10.23 14.18 3.97
CA MET A 80 10.15 15.64 4.12
C MET A 80 9.76 16.06 5.55
N GLU A 81 8.95 15.26 6.23
CA GLU A 81 8.50 15.50 7.60
C GLU A 81 9.46 14.98 8.68
N LYS A 82 10.61 14.46 8.28
CA LYS A 82 11.59 13.85 9.19
C LYS A 82 11.86 14.70 10.42
N GLY A 83 11.67 14.08 11.61
CA GLY A 83 11.83 14.72 12.91
C GLY A 83 10.54 15.26 13.52
N LYS A 84 9.51 15.53 12.72
CA LYS A 84 8.16 15.91 13.19
C LYS A 84 7.13 15.24 12.26
N PRO A 85 6.91 13.93 12.41
CA PRO A 85 6.03 13.20 11.52
C PRO A 85 4.58 13.66 11.64
N GLY A 86 3.87 13.72 10.51
CA GLY A 86 2.44 14.03 10.45
C GLY A 86 1.54 12.84 10.80
N ALA A 87 2.14 11.63 10.98
CA ALA A 87 1.43 10.41 11.34
C ALA A 87 2.21 9.58 12.37
N ASP A 88 1.60 8.51 12.86
CA ASP A 88 2.22 7.55 13.77
C ASP A 88 2.79 6.33 13.05
N ILE A 89 2.08 5.88 12.02
CA ILE A 89 2.44 4.71 11.23
C ILE A 89 2.28 4.97 9.74
N ILE A 90 3.01 4.20 8.95
CA ILE A 90 2.79 4.07 7.50
C ILE A 90 2.41 2.63 7.19
N ILE A 91 1.31 2.45 6.43
CA ILE A 91 0.86 1.16 5.88
C ILE A 91 1.10 1.16 4.37
N GLY A 92 1.66 0.07 3.83
CA GLY A 92 1.89 -0.12 2.39
C GLY A 92 3.34 0.13 1.94
N VAL A 93 4.31 0.13 2.88
CA VAL A 93 5.74 0.09 2.54
C VAL A 93 6.10 -1.34 2.10
N ASP A 94 6.54 -1.50 0.87
CA ASP A 94 6.89 -2.83 0.35
C ASP A 94 8.40 -3.14 0.43
N ASN A 95 8.74 -4.37 0.10
CA ASN A 95 10.12 -4.86 0.10
C ASN A 95 11.07 -4.05 -0.82
N ASN A 96 10.56 -3.37 -1.86
CA ASN A 96 11.38 -2.56 -2.75
C ASN A 96 11.70 -1.17 -2.15
N LEU A 97 10.86 -0.69 -1.23
CA LEU A 97 11.03 0.58 -0.53
C LEU A 97 11.80 0.44 0.79
N LEU A 98 12.08 -0.79 1.25
CA LEU A 98 12.73 -1.05 2.53
C LEU A 98 14.05 -0.27 2.69
N SER A 99 14.93 -0.34 1.70
CA SER A 99 16.22 0.35 1.77
C SER A 99 16.06 1.87 1.90
N THR A 100 15.10 2.44 1.18
CA THR A 100 14.78 3.88 1.24
C THR A 100 14.34 4.30 2.63
N VAL A 101 13.43 3.56 3.28
CA VAL A 101 12.94 3.91 4.61
C VAL A 101 14.00 3.72 5.69
N LEU A 102 14.86 2.70 5.58
CA LEU A 102 15.96 2.45 6.52
C LEU A 102 17.07 3.50 6.39
N LYS A 103 17.52 3.84 5.18
CA LYS A 103 18.50 4.92 4.94
C LYS A 103 18.07 6.26 5.49
N ASN A 104 16.78 6.55 5.37
CA ASN A 104 16.22 7.79 5.87
C ASN A 104 15.89 7.75 7.36
N ASP A 105 16.13 6.63 8.07
CA ASP A 105 15.88 6.49 9.50
C ASP A 105 14.43 6.90 9.88
N LEU A 106 13.45 6.44 9.05
CA LEU A 106 12.06 6.86 9.19
C LEU A 106 11.32 6.13 10.30
N PHE A 107 11.67 4.86 10.54
CA PHE A 107 10.96 4.00 11.47
C PHE A 107 11.77 3.64 12.71
N ILE A 108 11.06 3.20 13.74
CA ILE A 108 11.68 2.53 14.89
C ILE A 108 11.47 1.02 14.77
N PRO A 109 12.39 0.19 15.25
CA PRO A 109 12.18 -1.25 15.29
C PRO A 109 11.12 -1.59 16.33
N TYR A 110 10.18 -2.46 15.95
CA TYR A 110 9.17 -3.02 16.85
C TYR A 110 8.87 -4.46 16.48
N LYS A 111 8.98 -5.38 17.43
CA LYS A 111 8.66 -6.79 17.23
C LYS A 111 7.26 -7.06 17.78
N PRO A 112 6.23 -7.13 16.91
CA PRO A 112 4.86 -7.30 17.37
C PRO A 112 4.58 -8.72 17.87
N ALA A 113 3.55 -8.84 18.70
CA ALA A 113 3.00 -10.12 19.09
C ALA A 113 2.50 -10.88 17.86
N GLY A 114 2.85 -12.16 17.74
CA GLY A 114 2.44 -12.99 16.62
C GLY A 114 3.37 -13.01 15.42
N ILE A 115 4.51 -12.30 15.47
CA ILE A 115 5.52 -12.31 14.39
C ILE A 115 6.03 -13.72 14.06
N GLU A 116 6.01 -14.63 15.05
CA GLU A 116 6.39 -16.03 14.89
C GLU A 116 5.42 -16.85 14.03
N LYS A 117 4.24 -16.32 13.73
CA LYS A 117 3.21 -16.94 12.87
C LYS A 117 3.41 -16.57 11.39
N VAL A 118 4.19 -15.51 11.13
CA VAL A 118 4.47 -15.07 9.77
C VAL A 118 5.36 -16.10 9.09
N ASN A 119 5.05 -16.42 7.83
CA ASN A 119 5.93 -17.26 7.02
C ASN A 119 7.33 -16.61 6.96
N PRO A 120 8.40 -17.31 7.37
CA PRO A 120 9.76 -16.76 7.41
C PRO A 120 10.24 -16.16 6.07
N ASP A 121 9.78 -16.70 4.94
CA ASP A 121 10.15 -16.20 3.60
C ASP A 121 9.54 -14.83 3.28
N LEU A 122 8.53 -14.39 4.04
CA LEU A 122 7.90 -13.09 3.91
C LEU A 122 8.47 -12.03 4.86
N LEU A 123 9.34 -12.43 5.81
CA LEU A 123 10.03 -11.51 6.72
C LEU A 123 11.18 -10.80 6.00
N PHE A 124 10.84 -9.85 5.14
CA PHE A 124 11.81 -9.14 4.31
C PHE A 124 12.68 -8.14 5.08
N ASP A 125 12.23 -7.68 6.26
CA ASP A 125 13.03 -6.86 7.19
C ASP A 125 13.32 -7.59 8.49
N LYS A 126 14.55 -8.10 8.62
CA LYS A 126 15.02 -8.78 9.84
C LYS A 126 15.23 -7.84 11.02
N SER A 127 15.29 -6.53 10.77
CA SER A 127 15.47 -5.50 11.81
C SER A 127 14.16 -5.08 12.46
N CYS A 128 13.02 -5.54 11.95
CA CYS A 128 11.66 -5.24 12.42
C CYS A 128 11.30 -3.74 12.41
N HIS A 129 11.83 -2.95 11.50
CA HIS A 129 11.35 -1.60 11.25
C HIS A 129 10.07 -1.62 10.40
N VAL A 130 9.96 -2.62 9.51
CA VAL A 130 8.77 -2.87 8.68
C VAL A 130 8.29 -4.29 8.94
N ILE A 131 7.01 -4.42 9.32
CA ILE A 131 6.37 -5.71 9.60
C ILE A 131 5.45 -6.06 8.45
N PRO A 132 5.60 -7.24 7.81
CA PRO A 132 4.77 -7.64 6.70
C PRO A 132 3.31 -7.87 7.13
N TYR A 133 2.36 -7.52 6.26
CA TYR A 133 0.94 -7.82 6.51
C TYR A 133 0.27 -8.57 5.36
N ASP A 134 0.74 -8.43 4.13
CA ASP A 134 0.25 -9.20 2.98
C ASP A 134 1.34 -9.38 1.92
N TYR A 135 1.05 -10.20 0.90
CA TYR A 135 1.94 -10.40 -0.23
C TYR A 135 1.17 -10.86 -1.48
N SER A 136 1.79 -10.68 -2.63
CA SER A 136 1.37 -11.28 -3.90
C SER A 136 2.54 -11.27 -4.90
N PHE A 137 2.27 -11.63 -6.14
CA PHE A 137 3.26 -11.61 -7.23
C PHE A 137 2.77 -10.68 -8.32
N PHE A 138 3.65 -9.82 -8.83
CA PHE A 138 3.33 -9.05 -10.02
C PHE A 138 3.08 -9.98 -11.19
N SER A 139 2.10 -9.63 -11.98
CA SER A 139 1.68 -10.43 -13.11
C SER A 139 1.09 -9.57 -14.23
N LEU A 140 1.08 -10.11 -15.41
CA LEU A 140 0.24 -9.60 -16.48
C LEU A 140 -1.19 -10.06 -16.25
N VAL A 141 -2.08 -9.12 -15.99
CA VAL A 141 -3.54 -9.33 -15.93
C VAL A 141 -4.13 -8.94 -17.27
N TYR A 142 -5.05 -9.73 -17.79
CA TYR A 142 -5.59 -9.55 -19.13
C TYR A 142 -7.06 -9.95 -19.25
N ASP A 143 -7.76 -9.33 -20.19
CA ASP A 143 -9.10 -9.74 -20.62
C ASP A 143 -9.00 -10.88 -21.64
N SER A 144 -9.43 -12.09 -21.25
CA SER A 144 -9.39 -13.28 -22.08
C SER A 144 -10.42 -13.25 -23.22
N ASN A 145 -11.37 -12.33 -23.23
CA ASN A 145 -12.25 -12.09 -24.37
C ASN A 145 -11.50 -11.39 -25.51
N MET A 146 -10.56 -10.50 -25.16
CA MET A 146 -9.78 -9.72 -26.11
C MET A 146 -8.45 -10.41 -26.47
N ILE A 147 -7.74 -11.02 -25.50
CA ILE A 147 -6.45 -11.67 -25.68
C ILE A 147 -6.60 -13.19 -25.51
N LYS A 148 -6.64 -13.94 -26.64
CA LYS A 148 -6.76 -15.40 -26.61
C LYS A 148 -5.44 -16.13 -26.32
N ASN A 149 -4.32 -15.53 -26.71
CA ASN A 149 -2.99 -16.06 -26.50
C ASN A 149 -2.12 -15.00 -25.81
N PRO A 150 -2.19 -14.88 -24.48
CA PRO A 150 -1.40 -13.90 -23.74
C PRO A 150 0.09 -14.23 -23.80
N PRO A 151 0.99 -13.23 -23.67
CA PRO A 151 2.42 -13.47 -23.58
C PRO A 151 2.74 -14.22 -22.29
N LYS A 152 3.67 -15.19 -22.37
CA LYS A 152 4.09 -16.05 -21.26
C LYS A 152 5.49 -15.72 -20.75
N SER A 153 6.07 -14.65 -21.25
CA SER A 153 7.39 -14.18 -20.83
C SER A 153 7.51 -12.67 -21.09
N LEU A 154 8.51 -12.02 -20.48
CA LEU A 154 8.85 -10.64 -20.78
C LEU A 154 9.20 -10.46 -22.27
N ASP A 155 9.87 -11.42 -22.88
CA ASP A 155 10.22 -11.33 -24.30
C ASP A 155 9.00 -11.43 -25.22
N GLU A 156 8.07 -12.31 -24.92
CA GLU A 156 6.82 -12.40 -25.69
C GLU A 156 5.96 -11.15 -25.58
N LEU A 157 6.08 -10.40 -24.47
CA LEU A 157 5.39 -9.13 -24.29
C LEU A 157 5.88 -8.03 -25.27
N LEU A 158 7.05 -8.23 -25.89
CA LEU A 158 7.61 -7.33 -26.91
C LEU A 158 7.01 -7.54 -28.31
N ASP A 159 6.19 -8.59 -28.51
CA ASP A 159 5.60 -8.88 -29.82
C ASP A 159 4.77 -7.66 -30.31
N PRO A 160 5.02 -7.17 -31.55
CA PRO A 160 4.28 -6.03 -32.12
C PRO A 160 2.76 -6.21 -32.20
N LYS A 161 2.25 -7.45 -32.10
CA LYS A 161 0.80 -7.70 -32.04
C LYS A 161 0.14 -7.08 -30.80
N TYR A 162 0.91 -6.77 -29.73
CA TYR A 162 0.45 -6.12 -28.50
C TYR A 162 0.58 -4.60 -28.53
N LYS A 163 0.80 -4.00 -29.71
CA LYS A 163 0.94 -2.55 -29.84
C LYS A 163 -0.22 -1.80 -29.15
N LYS A 164 0.14 -0.87 -28.22
CA LYS A 164 -0.83 -0.06 -27.45
C LYS A 164 -1.88 -0.89 -26.68
N SER A 165 -1.48 -2.05 -26.17
CA SER A 165 -2.37 -2.99 -25.47
C SER A 165 -2.05 -3.15 -23.98
N LEU A 166 -1.02 -2.50 -23.46
CA LEU A 166 -0.54 -2.66 -22.10
C LEU A 166 -0.63 -1.36 -21.31
N ILE A 167 -1.18 -1.43 -20.11
CA ILE A 167 -1.10 -0.37 -19.08
C ILE A 167 -0.02 -0.76 -18.09
N VAL A 168 0.89 0.16 -17.80
CA VAL A 168 1.89 0.04 -16.73
C VAL A 168 1.81 1.26 -15.80
N MET A 169 2.43 1.19 -14.63
CA MET A 169 2.49 2.29 -13.69
C MET A 169 3.90 2.91 -13.67
N ASP A 170 3.96 4.17 -13.27
CA ASP A 170 5.22 4.89 -13.10
C ASP A 170 6.00 4.32 -11.90
N PRO A 171 7.22 3.82 -12.09
CA PRO A 171 8.02 3.22 -11.03
C PRO A 171 8.49 4.23 -9.97
N ARG A 172 8.36 5.53 -10.22
CA ARG A 172 8.75 6.58 -9.28
C ARG A 172 7.67 6.88 -8.24
N THR A 173 6.43 6.53 -8.54
CA THR A 173 5.27 6.84 -7.69
C THR A 173 4.54 5.58 -7.20
N SER A 174 4.48 4.53 -8.00
CA SER A 174 3.63 3.36 -7.77
C SER A 174 4.43 2.09 -7.47
N SER A 175 4.06 1.36 -6.41
CA SER A 175 4.65 0.05 -6.09
C SER A 175 4.57 -0.96 -7.24
N PRO A 176 3.42 -1.16 -7.93
CA PRO A 176 3.40 -2.03 -9.12
C PRO A 176 4.29 -1.55 -10.25
N GLY A 177 4.44 -0.24 -10.43
CA GLY A 177 5.39 0.32 -11.41
C GLY A 177 6.84 0.00 -11.03
N LEU A 178 7.21 0.24 -9.77
CA LEU A 178 8.54 -0.09 -9.26
C LEU A 178 8.79 -1.60 -9.31
N GLY A 179 7.83 -2.40 -8.87
CA GLY A 179 7.94 -3.86 -8.93
C GLY A 179 8.11 -4.41 -10.35
N PHE A 180 7.42 -3.84 -11.34
CA PHE A 180 7.63 -4.22 -12.74
C PHE A 180 9.01 -3.81 -13.25
N LEU A 181 9.50 -2.63 -12.88
CA LEU A 181 10.89 -2.25 -13.18
C LEU A 181 11.88 -3.24 -12.55
N MET A 182 11.72 -3.55 -11.24
CA MET A 182 12.57 -4.53 -10.54
C MET A 182 12.51 -5.92 -11.17
N TRP A 183 11.33 -6.34 -11.62
CA TRP A 183 11.16 -7.61 -12.34
C TRP A 183 11.97 -7.61 -13.64
N THR A 184 11.89 -6.55 -14.44
CA THR A 184 12.68 -6.43 -15.66
C THR A 184 14.19 -6.38 -15.39
N VAL A 185 14.62 -5.69 -14.35
CA VAL A 185 16.03 -5.69 -13.91
C VAL A 185 16.47 -7.08 -13.49
N LYS A 186 15.67 -7.79 -12.67
CA LYS A 186 15.99 -9.16 -12.22
C LYS A 186 16.20 -10.13 -13.37
N VAL A 187 15.38 -10.02 -14.41
CA VAL A 187 15.39 -10.98 -15.54
C VAL A 187 16.36 -10.55 -16.63
N LYS A 188 16.51 -9.27 -16.91
CA LYS A 188 17.31 -8.74 -18.03
C LYS A 188 18.70 -8.22 -17.63
N GLY A 189 18.94 -8.04 -16.32
CA GLY A 189 20.18 -7.39 -15.85
C GLY A 189 20.40 -6.05 -16.52
N ASP A 190 21.61 -5.78 -16.99
CA ASP A 190 21.97 -4.53 -17.69
C ASP A 190 21.16 -4.27 -18.97
N GLY A 191 20.54 -5.32 -19.53
CA GLY A 191 19.68 -5.21 -20.72
C GLY A 191 18.30 -4.63 -20.47
N TYR A 192 17.93 -4.28 -19.23
CA TYR A 192 16.59 -3.76 -18.91
C TYR A 192 16.24 -2.48 -19.67
N LYS A 193 17.21 -1.59 -19.91
CA LYS A 193 17.00 -0.35 -20.67
C LYS A 193 16.57 -0.63 -22.11
N ASP A 194 17.26 -1.56 -22.78
CA ASP A 194 16.91 -1.96 -24.15
C ASP A 194 15.57 -2.67 -24.20
N TYR A 195 15.26 -3.46 -23.16
CA TYR A 195 13.95 -4.08 -22.99
C TYR A 195 12.84 -3.03 -22.94
N TRP A 196 12.97 -2.00 -22.08
CA TRP A 196 11.98 -0.93 -21.94
C TRP A 196 11.81 -0.12 -23.22
N LYS A 197 12.90 0.22 -23.95
CA LYS A 197 12.82 0.85 -25.27
C LYS A 197 11.97 0.04 -26.25
N LYS A 198 12.16 -1.27 -26.27
CA LYS A 198 11.39 -2.19 -27.13
C LYS A 198 9.95 -2.37 -26.66
N LEU A 199 9.68 -2.27 -25.36
CA LEU A 199 8.35 -2.43 -24.78
C LEU A 199 7.46 -1.18 -25.00
N MET A 200 8.04 0.01 -25.04
CA MET A 200 7.30 1.28 -25.15
C MET A 200 6.23 1.31 -26.26
N PRO A 201 6.45 0.77 -27.48
CA PRO A 201 5.41 0.72 -28.51
C PRO A 201 4.17 -0.08 -28.12
N ASN A 202 4.30 -1.05 -27.21
CA ASN A 202 3.21 -1.89 -26.73
C ASN A 202 2.47 -1.28 -25.53
N ILE A 203 3.06 -0.29 -24.86
CA ILE A 203 2.44 0.43 -23.77
C ILE A 203 1.43 1.46 -24.33
N LEU A 204 0.17 1.39 -23.87
CA LEU A 204 -0.84 2.39 -24.15
C LEU A 204 -0.57 3.64 -23.30
N THR A 205 -0.39 3.44 -22.01
CA THR A 205 -0.15 4.53 -21.04
C THR A 205 0.69 4.07 -19.86
N VAL A 206 1.35 5.04 -19.24
CA VAL A 206 2.02 4.91 -17.93
C VAL A 206 1.16 5.69 -16.93
N SER A 207 0.53 4.98 -16.00
CA SER A 207 -0.36 5.54 -14.99
C SER A 207 0.43 5.96 -13.74
N GLU A 208 -0.03 6.97 -13.03
CA GLU A 208 0.61 7.45 -11.79
C GLU A 208 0.45 6.50 -10.60
N SER A 209 -0.68 5.78 -10.54
CA SER A 209 -1.00 4.86 -9.44
C SER A 209 -1.61 3.55 -9.95
N TRP A 210 -1.65 2.53 -9.07
CA TRP A 210 -2.33 1.28 -9.37
C TRP A 210 -3.83 1.48 -9.58
N SER A 211 -4.48 2.26 -8.72
CA SER A 211 -5.93 2.53 -8.80
C SER A 211 -6.31 3.15 -10.15
N SER A 212 -5.56 4.17 -10.60
CA SER A 212 -5.73 4.78 -11.92
C SER A 212 -5.52 3.77 -13.06
N GLY A 213 -4.42 3.04 -13.02
CA GLY A 213 -4.07 2.09 -14.10
C GLY A 213 -5.04 0.92 -14.19
N TYR A 214 -5.41 0.34 -13.05
CA TYR A 214 -6.37 -0.75 -13.00
C TYR A 214 -7.79 -0.29 -13.42
N GLY A 215 -8.17 0.94 -13.03
CA GLY A 215 -9.42 1.57 -13.47
C GLY A 215 -9.49 1.73 -15.00
N LEU A 216 -8.40 2.13 -15.65
CA LEU A 216 -8.33 2.18 -17.12
C LEU A 216 -8.48 0.78 -17.77
N PHE A 217 -7.88 -0.24 -17.15
CA PHE A 217 -8.02 -1.61 -17.62
C PHE A 217 -9.47 -2.09 -17.49
N THR A 218 -10.12 -1.92 -16.35
CA THR A 218 -11.51 -2.37 -16.13
C THR A 218 -12.51 -1.57 -16.95
N SER A 219 -12.19 -0.32 -17.34
CA SER A 219 -13.01 0.45 -18.30
C SER A 219 -12.81 0.04 -19.77
N GLY A 220 -11.87 -0.90 -20.03
CA GLY A 220 -11.64 -1.44 -21.37
C GLY A 220 -10.72 -0.61 -22.26
N GLU A 221 -9.94 0.35 -21.70
CA GLU A 221 -9.01 1.18 -22.47
C GLU A 221 -7.85 0.37 -23.06
N ALA A 222 -7.42 -0.68 -22.38
CA ALA A 222 -6.45 -1.65 -22.89
C ALA A 222 -6.74 -3.05 -22.35
N PRO A 223 -6.44 -4.11 -23.14
CA PRO A 223 -6.76 -5.48 -22.76
C PRO A 223 -5.77 -6.09 -21.76
N MET A 224 -4.69 -5.40 -21.38
CA MET A 224 -3.66 -5.88 -20.47
C MET A 224 -3.18 -4.80 -19.52
N VAL A 225 -2.87 -5.21 -18.29
CA VAL A 225 -2.29 -4.35 -17.24
C VAL A 225 -1.29 -5.12 -16.42
N ILE A 226 -0.23 -4.47 -15.94
CA ILE A 226 0.62 -5.03 -14.89
C ILE A 226 -0.10 -4.84 -13.55
N SER A 227 -0.41 -5.96 -12.89
CA SER A 227 -1.07 -5.99 -11.60
C SER A 227 -0.60 -7.23 -10.83
N TYR A 228 -1.48 -7.92 -10.12
CA TYR A 228 -1.13 -9.03 -9.25
C TYR A 228 -1.75 -10.35 -9.70
N THR A 229 -1.12 -11.46 -9.35
CA THR A 229 -1.70 -12.80 -9.59
C THR A 229 -3.06 -12.98 -8.90
N THR A 230 -3.34 -12.19 -7.87
CA THR A 230 -4.58 -12.21 -7.09
C THR A 230 -5.70 -11.35 -7.69
N SER A 231 -5.41 -10.45 -8.62
CA SER A 231 -6.42 -9.55 -9.23
C SER A 231 -7.66 -10.25 -9.78
N PRO A 232 -7.57 -11.42 -10.44
CA PRO A 232 -8.75 -12.11 -10.96
C PRO A 232 -9.77 -12.52 -9.88
N ALA A 233 -9.32 -12.73 -8.62
CA ALA A 233 -10.20 -13.15 -7.54
C ALA A 233 -11.31 -12.14 -7.26
N TYR A 234 -11.05 -10.82 -7.43
CA TYR A 234 -12.06 -9.77 -7.33
C TYR A 234 -13.21 -9.99 -8.30
N HIS A 235 -12.91 -10.19 -9.58
CA HIS A 235 -13.91 -10.34 -10.64
C HIS A 235 -14.74 -11.61 -10.43
N VAL A 236 -14.10 -12.72 -10.01
CA VAL A 236 -14.80 -13.96 -9.67
C VAL A 236 -15.71 -13.78 -8.45
N GLU A 237 -15.25 -13.06 -7.42
CA GLU A 237 -16.00 -12.88 -6.18
C GLU A 237 -17.21 -11.97 -6.34
N TYR A 238 -17.00 -10.77 -6.90
CA TYR A 238 -18.02 -9.72 -6.93
C TYR A 238 -18.76 -9.62 -8.26
N GLU A 239 -18.09 -9.79 -9.37
CA GLU A 239 -18.71 -9.66 -10.70
C GLU A 239 -19.26 -11.00 -11.21
N LYS A 240 -18.88 -12.12 -10.54
CA LYS A 240 -19.23 -13.48 -10.96
C LYS A 240 -18.77 -13.79 -12.38
N ASP A 241 -17.67 -13.19 -12.76
CA ASP A 241 -17.08 -13.29 -14.09
C ASP A 241 -15.62 -13.73 -13.99
N ASP A 242 -15.21 -14.64 -14.90
CA ASP A 242 -13.86 -15.21 -14.91
C ASP A 242 -13.06 -14.86 -16.16
N HIS A 243 -13.53 -13.88 -16.96
CA HIS A 243 -12.82 -13.49 -18.18
C HIS A 243 -11.53 -12.72 -17.89
N ILE A 244 -11.42 -12.05 -16.76
CA ILE A 244 -10.17 -11.44 -16.31
C ILE A 244 -9.27 -12.54 -15.74
N LYS A 245 -8.09 -12.65 -16.32
CA LYS A 245 -7.12 -13.71 -16.01
C LYS A 245 -5.73 -13.14 -15.76
N THR A 246 -4.87 -13.98 -15.20
CA THR A 246 -3.47 -13.65 -14.94
C THR A 246 -2.54 -14.67 -15.58
N VAL A 247 -1.28 -14.29 -15.77
CA VAL A 247 -0.26 -15.16 -16.38
C VAL A 247 0.91 -15.33 -15.43
N LEU A 248 1.26 -16.59 -15.14
CA LEU A 248 2.56 -16.91 -14.56
C LEU A 248 3.59 -16.97 -15.69
N PHE A 249 4.60 -16.10 -15.64
CA PHE A 249 5.65 -16.06 -16.66
C PHE A 249 6.65 -17.21 -16.48
N ASN A 250 7.19 -17.70 -17.60
CA ASN A 250 8.12 -18.84 -17.63
C ASN A 250 9.38 -18.60 -16.79
N GLU A 251 9.89 -17.38 -16.77
CA GLU A 251 11.03 -16.94 -15.97
C GLU A 251 10.73 -16.77 -14.49
N GLY A 252 9.47 -16.74 -14.10
CA GLY A 252 8.98 -16.48 -12.75
C GLY A 252 8.33 -15.11 -12.62
N ASN A 253 7.66 -14.88 -11.48
CA ASN A 253 6.97 -13.63 -11.18
C ASN A 253 7.63 -12.94 -9.98
N TYR A 254 7.79 -11.62 -10.05
CA TYR A 254 8.41 -10.85 -8.98
C TYR A 254 7.45 -10.73 -7.80
N MET A 255 7.92 -11.06 -6.60
CA MET A 255 7.12 -11.04 -5.38
C MET A 255 7.13 -9.65 -4.76
N GLN A 256 5.97 -9.20 -4.32
CA GLN A 256 5.80 -8.06 -3.44
C GLN A 256 5.31 -8.55 -2.09
N THR A 257 5.91 -8.03 -1.03
CA THR A 257 5.42 -8.14 0.35
C THR A 257 5.24 -6.73 0.88
N GLU A 258 4.02 -6.40 1.29
CA GLU A 258 3.71 -5.09 1.88
C GLU A 258 3.81 -5.14 3.39
N GLY A 259 4.22 -4.02 3.96
CA GLY A 259 4.46 -3.92 5.39
C GLY A 259 3.99 -2.60 5.99
N VAL A 260 4.04 -2.56 7.31
CA VAL A 260 3.70 -1.41 8.14
C VAL A 260 4.86 -1.09 9.08
N GLY A 261 5.13 0.20 9.29
CA GLY A 261 6.18 0.67 10.20
C GLY A 261 5.71 1.81 11.10
N ILE A 262 6.29 1.90 12.32
CA ILE A 262 6.05 2.99 13.26
C ILE A 262 7.03 4.12 12.94
N LEU A 263 6.53 5.30 12.65
CA LEU A 263 7.37 6.47 12.40
C LEU A 263 8.19 6.85 13.62
N LYS A 264 9.45 7.20 13.40
CA LYS A 264 10.31 7.74 14.44
C LYS A 264 9.73 9.05 14.97
N ASN A 265 9.65 9.19 16.29
CA ASN A 265 8.97 10.31 16.98
C ASN A 265 7.45 10.36 16.77
N ALA A 266 6.81 9.23 16.49
CA ALA A 266 5.34 9.13 16.43
C ALA A 266 4.70 9.72 17.68
N PRO A 267 3.72 10.65 17.55
CA PRO A 267 3.08 11.29 18.69
C PRO A 267 2.32 10.31 19.62
N HIS A 268 1.72 9.25 19.03
CA HIS A 268 0.87 8.31 19.76
C HIS A 268 1.48 6.90 19.78
N MET A 269 2.69 6.79 20.32
CA MET A 269 3.53 5.56 20.29
C MET A 269 2.82 4.30 20.80
N ASP A 270 2.04 4.42 21.90
CA ASP A 270 1.33 3.26 22.47
C ASP A 270 0.19 2.78 21.55
N ALA A 271 -0.50 3.70 20.90
CA ALA A 271 -1.51 3.38 19.89
C ALA A 271 -0.87 2.70 18.66
N ALA A 272 0.26 3.22 18.20
CA ALA A 272 1.03 2.65 17.10
C ALA A 272 1.46 1.20 17.38
N LYS A 273 2.03 0.92 18.55
CA LYS A 273 2.42 -0.45 18.96
C LYS A 273 1.22 -1.40 19.00
N LYS A 274 0.08 -0.96 19.51
CA LYS A 274 -1.15 -1.78 19.52
C LYS A 274 -1.63 -2.10 18.10
N PHE A 275 -1.47 -1.16 17.17
CA PHE A 275 -1.83 -1.40 15.78
C PHE A 275 -0.87 -2.42 15.13
N MET A 276 0.43 -2.33 15.41
CA MET A 276 1.40 -3.32 14.94
C MET A 276 1.06 -4.75 15.43
N ASP A 277 0.65 -4.90 16.71
CA ASP A 277 0.19 -6.19 17.24
C ASP A 277 -1.13 -6.65 16.58
N PHE A 278 -2.01 -5.71 16.25
CA PHE A 278 -3.29 -6.00 15.59
C PHE A 278 -3.12 -6.52 14.17
N VAL A 279 -2.16 -6.00 13.43
CA VAL A 279 -1.89 -6.38 12.01
C VAL A 279 -1.66 -7.89 11.85
N LEU A 280 -1.05 -8.56 12.84
CA LEU A 280 -0.81 -10.00 12.79
C LEU A 280 -1.90 -10.85 13.48
N THR A 281 -3.04 -10.24 13.81
CA THR A 281 -4.19 -10.99 14.33
C THR A 281 -5.03 -11.60 13.19
N LYS A 282 -5.79 -12.64 13.54
CA LYS A 282 -6.74 -13.23 12.59
C LYS A 282 -7.82 -12.24 12.12
N ASP A 283 -8.20 -11.27 12.97
CA ASP A 283 -9.21 -10.28 12.64
C ASP A 283 -8.75 -9.40 11.48
N PHE A 284 -7.49 -8.94 11.51
CA PHE A 284 -6.90 -8.17 10.41
C PHE A 284 -6.65 -9.05 9.17
N GLN A 285 -5.98 -10.18 9.36
CA GLN A 285 -5.50 -11.01 8.26
C GLN A 285 -6.61 -11.66 7.43
N LYS A 286 -7.75 -11.99 8.04
CA LYS A 286 -8.93 -12.53 7.34
C LYS A 286 -9.62 -11.52 6.43
N ALA A 287 -9.46 -10.23 6.69
CA ALA A 287 -10.07 -9.18 5.87
C ALA A 287 -9.34 -9.02 4.53
N LEU A 288 -8.01 -9.17 4.52
CA LEU A 288 -7.15 -8.85 3.38
C LEU A 288 -7.54 -9.54 2.07
N PRO A 289 -7.87 -10.85 2.04
CA PRO A 289 -8.20 -11.50 0.78
C PRO A 289 -9.45 -10.95 0.07
N LEU A 290 -10.38 -10.31 0.79
CA LEU A 290 -11.61 -9.76 0.21
C LEU A 290 -11.63 -8.23 0.16
N THR A 291 -10.54 -7.58 0.58
CA THR A 291 -10.45 -6.12 0.60
C THR A 291 -9.20 -5.62 -0.12
N ASN A 292 -8.01 -6.05 0.31
CA ASN A 292 -6.75 -5.68 -0.34
C ASN A 292 -6.38 -6.60 -1.51
N TRP A 293 -7.10 -7.71 -1.68
CA TRP A 293 -6.89 -8.71 -2.74
C TRP A 293 -5.45 -9.23 -2.78
N MET A 294 -4.89 -9.46 -1.60
CA MET A 294 -3.55 -9.99 -1.39
C MET A 294 -3.61 -11.24 -0.51
N TYR A 295 -2.56 -12.05 -0.53
CA TYR A 295 -2.44 -13.19 0.37
C TYR A 295 -2.07 -12.72 1.78
N PRO A 296 -2.70 -13.27 2.84
CA PRO A 296 -2.31 -12.99 4.22
C PRO A 296 -0.94 -13.60 4.53
N VAL A 297 -0.18 -12.95 5.44
CA VAL A 297 1.17 -13.42 5.84
C VAL A 297 1.16 -14.51 6.91
N ILE A 298 0.01 -14.75 7.55
CA ILE A 298 -0.18 -15.86 8.49
C ILE A 298 -1.20 -16.84 7.92
N ASP A 299 -1.18 -18.07 8.41
CA ASP A 299 -2.13 -19.11 8.00
C ASP A 299 -3.58 -18.66 8.26
N THR A 300 -4.31 -18.46 7.17
CA THR A 300 -5.69 -17.95 7.17
C THR A 300 -6.43 -18.57 5.98
N PRO A 301 -7.68 -19.06 6.19
CA PRO A 301 -8.48 -19.57 5.08
C PRO A 301 -8.71 -18.52 4.01
N LEU A 302 -8.50 -18.91 2.76
CA LEU A 302 -8.75 -18.06 1.60
C LEU A 302 -10.19 -18.24 1.08
N PRO A 303 -10.81 -17.18 0.52
CA PRO A 303 -12.09 -17.29 -0.20
C PRO A 303 -12.00 -18.23 -1.40
N ALA A 304 -13.12 -18.82 -1.79
CA ALA A 304 -13.18 -19.75 -2.93
C ALA A 304 -12.73 -19.10 -4.26
N SER A 305 -12.92 -17.80 -4.40
CA SER A 305 -12.48 -17.00 -5.56
C SER A 305 -10.97 -17.03 -5.79
N TYR A 306 -10.17 -17.34 -4.75
CA TYR A 306 -8.71 -17.45 -4.86
C TYR A 306 -8.23 -18.66 -5.66
N ILE A 307 -9.14 -19.53 -6.09
CA ILE A 307 -8.81 -20.56 -7.11
C ILE A 307 -8.34 -19.93 -8.43
N SER A 308 -8.74 -18.68 -8.70
CA SER A 308 -8.30 -17.89 -9.87
C SER A 308 -7.00 -17.11 -9.64
N ALA A 309 -6.45 -17.18 -8.43
CA ALA A 309 -5.23 -16.49 -8.02
C ALA A 309 -4.09 -17.50 -7.87
N PRO A 310 -3.27 -17.73 -8.89
CA PRO A 310 -2.17 -18.68 -8.80
C PRO A 310 -0.99 -18.12 -7.99
N ILE A 311 -0.35 -18.98 -7.21
CA ILE A 311 0.92 -18.69 -6.54
C ILE A 311 2.05 -19.06 -7.50
N SER A 312 3.01 -18.15 -7.69
CA SER A 312 4.18 -18.43 -8.51
C SER A 312 5.11 -19.46 -7.84
N GLU A 313 5.40 -20.55 -8.53
CA GLU A 313 6.37 -21.55 -8.07
C GLU A 313 7.83 -21.04 -8.21
N LYS A 314 8.02 -19.92 -8.92
CA LYS A 314 9.32 -19.28 -9.14
C LYS A 314 9.25 -17.82 -8.68
N PRO A 315 9.21 -17.55 -7.36
CA PRO A 315 9.24 -16.19 -6.86
C PRO A 315 10.57 -15.54 -7.22
N LEU A 316 10.52 -14.36 -7.80
CA LEU A 316 11.69 -13.53 -8.09
C LEU A 316 11.76 -12.38 -7.08
N LEU A 317 12.96 -12.11 -6.61
CA LEU A 317 13.30 -10.97 -5.75
C LEU A 317 14.68 -10.46 -6.13
N LEU A 318 14.89 -9.17 -6.00
CA LEU A 318 16.21 -8.56 -5.95
C LEU A 318 16.67 -8.52 -4.49
N ASP A 319 17.99 -8.58 -4.29
CA ASP A 319 18.58 -8.40 -2.97
C ASP A 319 18.35 -6.96 -2.50
N ALA A 320 18.03 -6.76 -1.22
CA ALA A 320 17.82 -5.44 -0.65
C ALA A 320 19.08 -4.55 -0.78
N ASP A 321 20.27 -5.14 -0.66
CA ASP A 321 21.55 -4.44 -0.87
C ASP A 321 21.75 -4.00 -2.32
N ASP A 322 21.28 -4.78 -3.30
CA ASP A 322 21.35 -4.42 -4.71
C ASP A 322 20.37 -3.29 -5.03
N ILE A 323 19.17 -3.35 -4.46
CA ILE A 323 18.18 -2.26 -4.59
C ILE A 323 18.77 -0.99 -3.98
N ASP A 324 19.34 -1.09 -2.77
CA ASP A 324 19.95 0.03 -2.07
C ASP A 324 21.02 0.77 -2.90
N LYS A 325 21.85 0.02 -3.59
CA LYS A 325 22.98 0.57 -4.36
C LYS A 325 22.56 1.15 -5.72
N ASN A 326 21.51 0.60 -6.33
CA ASN A 326 21.26 0.80 -7.73
C ASN A 326 19.90 1.44 -8.06
N LEU A 327 18.99 1.60 -7.08
CA LEU A 327 17.62 2.08 -7.32
C LEU A 327 17.57 3.37 -8.12
N ASP A 328 18.32 4.39 -7.71
CA ASP A 328 18.37 5.69 -8.41
C ASP A 328 18.87 5.56 -9.85
N SER A 329 19.87 4.68 -10.08
CA SER A 329 20.40 4.39 -11.41
C SER A 329 19.37 3.67 -12.28
N TRP A 330 18.63 2.70 -11.70
CA TRP A 330 17.60 1.96 -12.42
C TRP A 330 16.42 2.86 -12.79
N LEU A 331 15.97 3.72 -11.88
CA LEU A 331 14.92 4.71 -12.14
C LEU A 331 15.33 5.71 -13.21
N SER A 332 16.56 6.23 -13.14
CA SER A 332 17.11 7.15 -14.15
C SER A 332 17.20 6.47 -15.53
N GLY A 333 17.70 5.22 -15.57
CA GLY A 333 17.81 4.46 -16.80
C GLY A 333 16.46 4.08 -17.41
N TRP A 334 15.45 3.83 -16.59
CA TRP A 334 14.08 3.66 -17.04
C TRP A 334 13.55 4.95 -17.68
N LEU A 335 13.73 6.09 -17.02
CA LEU A 335 13.27 7.38 -17.52
C LEU A 335 13.92 7.71 -18.87
N GLU A 336 15.25 7.55 -19.02
CA GLU A 336 15.97 7.70 -20.28
C GLU A 336 15.37 6.80 -21.38
N SER A 337 15.06 5.54 -21.03
CA SER A 337 14.55 4.55 -21.98
C SER A 337 13.12 4.84 -22.46
N THR A 338 12.37 5.62 -21.70
CA THR A 338 10.95 5.93 -22.00
C THR A 338 10.78 7.30 -22.66
N LEU A 339 11.77 8.18 -22.58
CA LEU A 339 11.75 9.52 -23.19
C LEU A 339 12.25 9.56 -24.65
N ASP A 340 13.07 8.58 -25.07
CA ASP A 340 13.55 8.46 -26.44
C ASP A 340 12.39 8.04 -27.38
N LYS A 341 11.56 9.02 -27.79
CA LYS A 341 10.50 8.87 -28.81
C LYS A 341 10.95 9.47 -30.13
#